data_f468ff360dac2861a7a85a509c672d2a
#
_entry.id   f468ff360dac2861a7a85a509c672d2a
#
_cell.length_a   1.000
_cell.length_b   1.000
_cell.length_c   1.000
_cell.angle_alpha   90.00
_cell.angle_beta   90.00
_cell.angle_gamma   90.00
#
_symmetry.space_group_name_H-M   'P 1'
#
loop_
_entity.id
_entity.type
_entity.pdbx_description
1 polymer ?
#
loop_
_entity_poly.entity_id
_entity_poly.type
_entity_poly.pdbx_seq_one_letter_code
_entity_poly.pdbx_strand_id
1 'polypeptide(L)'
;MTKNGEGRTMAHDAGAAALCAAPPRNPLPLRRQLAAVRTFNSGPEVLRDAGGPVTRLRLGPRWLVPPVVVATSPRAARDILSRSPKEMERNRVHDEMRDLLGPNLFDLRYRGWLPRRRALQPVFTKHNVHRFGGHIAEVAEAVVDRWPDGARIDLDTEARRVTLGALGRSVLGLDLQSHTDTVADPVRTAITYIADRGASPLRAPRWLPTPARRRARAASAALHRLAGEILQACRADPDADAPLVRALIAARDPENGRELSDAEIRCELVIFLLAGHDTTSTTLAYALWALGHHRQIQDRVRAEAAALGGRRLTPADVADLGYTVAVLHEALRLCPPAPVVTRTATGDIDVDGYRVEAGTELVVGISALHRDPALWDRPLDFDPDRFSPPNSAGRDRWQYLPFGGGPRSCIGDHFAMLEATLALATIIRGVEIHSSTAEFPVSTPFTAVADAPIWAIANKVAP
;
A
#
# COMPACT_ATOMS: atom_id res chain seq x y z
N MET A 1 -20.42 -11.09 -76.84
CA MET A 1 -20.05 -9.77 -76.34
C MET A 1 -19.68 -9.94 -74.85
N THR A 2 -18.46 -10.23 -74.66
CA THR A 2 -17.35 -9.65 -73.93
C THR A 2 -17.75 -8.70 -72.77
N LYS A 3 -17.41 -9.03 -71.53
CA LYS A 3 -16.76 -8.11 -70.65
C LYS A 3 -16.03 -8.87 -69.52
N ASN A 4 -14.73 -8.64 -69.52
CA ASN A 4 -13.77 -9.00 -68.48
C ASN A 4 -14.15 -8.37 -67.14
N GLY A 5 -13.98 -9.11 -66.06
CA GLY A 5 -13.98 -8.63 -64.67
C GLY A 5 -12.68 -9.05 -64.01
N GLU A 6 -11.74 -8.12 -63.93
CA GLU A 6 -10.45 -8.29 -63.27
C GLU A 6 -10.64 -8.50 -61.77
N GLY A 7 -10.19 -9.66 -61.30
CA GLY A 7 -10.04 -9.93 -59.89
C GLY A 7 -8.88 -9.13 -59.28
N ARG A 8 -9.16 -8.12 -58.48
CA ARG A 8 -8.20 -7.46 -57.62
C ARG A 8 -7.96 -8.32 -56.37
N THR A 9 -6.90 -9.07 -56.38
CA THR A 9 -6.32 -9.70 -55.19
C THR A 9 -5.86 -8.59 -54.26
N MET A 10 -6.60 -8.37 -53.18
CA MET A 10 -6.12 -7.58 -52.04
C MET A 10 -5.02 -8.37 -51.35
N ALA A 11 -3.79 -7.98 -51.58
CA ALA A 11 -2.67 -8.41 -50.76
C ALA A 11 -2.89 -7.86 -49.35
N HIS A 12 -3.17 -8.74 -48.40
CA HIS A 12 -3.03 -8.45 -46.97
C HIS A 12 -1.53 -8.29 -46.70
N ASP A 13 -1.11 -7.03 -46.73
CA ASP A 13 0.18 -6.63 -46.16
C ASP A 13 0.09 -6.82 -44.64
N ALA A 14 0.43 -8.01 -44.19
CA ALA A 14 0.70 -8.31 -42.78
C ALA A 14 1.99 -7.56 -42.47
N GLY A 15 1.84 -6.32 -42.02
CA GLY A 15 2.93 -5.54 -41.47
C GLY A 15 3.62 -6.38 -40.40
N ALA A 16 4.85 -6.82 -40.71
CA ALA A 16 5.72 -7.49 -39.75
C ALA A 16 5.81 -6.59 -38.51
N ALA A 17 5.14 -6.98 -37.43
CA ALA A 17 5.27 -6.32 -36.14
C ALA A 17 6.77 -6.31 -35.83
N ALA A 18 7.39 -5.14 -35.82
CA ALA A 18 8.78 -4.98 -35.47
C ALA A 18 8.99 -5.68 -34.13
N LEU A 19 9.86 -6.71 -34.12
CA LEU A 19 10.18 -7.46 -32.91
C LEU A 19 10.72 -6.46 -31.87
N CYS A 20 9.92 -6.11 -30.86
CA CYS A 20 10.36 -5.23 -29.81
C CYS A 20 11.61 -5.81 -29.15
N ALA A 21 12.66 -5.01 -29.02
CA ALA A 21 13.88 -5.41 -28.35
C ALA A 21 13.61 -5.72 -26.87
N ALA A 22 14.40 -6.60 -26.28
CA ALA A 22 14.36 -6.82 -24.83
C ALA A 22 14.83 -5.54 -24.10
N PRO A 23 14.35 -5.28 -22.87
CA PRO A 23 14.81 -4.15 -22.06
C PRO A 23 16.34 -4.12 -21.95
N PRO A 24 16.97 -2.94 -21.96
CA PRO A 24 18.42 -2.82 -21.80
C PRO A 24 18.88 -3.41 -20.47
N ARG A 25 20.08 -3.98 -20.46
CA ARG A 25 20.69 -4.47 -19.22
C ARG A 25 21.12 -3.29 -18.36
N ASN A 26 20.82 -3.36 -17.08
CA ASN A 26 21.33 -2.38 -16.13
C ASN A 26 22.86 -2.42 -16.10
N PRO A 27 23.57 -1.29 -16.31
CA PRO A 27 25.04 -1.27 -16.40
C PRO A 27 25.74 -1.41 -15.04
N LEU A 28 25.02 -1.29 -13.91
CA LEU A 28 25.62 -1.39 -12.59
C LEU A 28 26.24 -2.77 -12.35
N PRO A 29 27.37 -2.85 -11.60
CA PRO A 29 27.93 -4.11 -11.16
C PRO A 29 26.91 -4.93 -10.36
N LEU A 30 26.99 -6.27 -10.42
CA LEU A 30 26.05 -7.19 -9.76
C LEU A 30 25.85 -6.87 -8.27
N ARG A 31 26.93 -6.53 -7.55
CA ARG A 31 26.86 -6.18 -6.12
C ARG A 31 25.94 -4.95 -5.88
N ARG A 32 26.02 -3.94 -6.75
CA ARG A 32 25.16 -2.75 -6.66
C ARG A 32 23.72 -3.04 -7.07
N GLN A 33 23.51 -3.89 -8.08
CA GLN A 33 22.14 -4.34 -8.42
C GLN A 33 21.50 -5.10 -7.26
N LEU A 34 22.24 -6.02 -6.61
CA LEU A 34 21.76 -6.77 -5.44
C LEU A 34 21.46 -5.85 -4.24
N ALA A 35 22.30 -4.85 -4.00
CA ALA A 35 22.02 -3.84 -2.96
C ALA A 35 20.76 -3.05 -3.27
N ALA A 36 20.59 -2.57 -4.50
CA ALA A 36 19.43 -1.81 -4.92
C ALA A 36 18.12 -2.62 -4.82
N VAL A 37 18.13 -3.90 -5.18
CA VAL A 37 16.93 -4.77 -5.06
C VAL A 37 16.53 -5.01 -3.61
N ARG A 38 17.46 -4.88 -2.66
CA ARG A 38 17.18 -5.01 -1.22
C ARG A 38 16.65 -3.71 -0.59
N THR A 39 16.79 -2.59 -1.26
CA THR A 39 16.42 -1.26 -0.77
C THR A 39 15.19 -0.77 -1.55
N PHE A 40 14.01 -1.30 -1.25
CA PHE A 40 12.80 -1.03 -2.04
C PHE A 40 12.41 0.46 -2.14
N ASN A 41 12.80 1.28 -1.18
CA ASN A 41 12.47 2.71 -1.19
C ASN A 41 13.33 3.51 -2.20
N SER A 42 14.65 3.29 -2.25
CA SER A 42 15.59 4.04 -3.10
C SER A 42 16.21 3.22 -4.22
N GLY A 43 16.17 1.90 -4.12
CA GLY A 43 16.81 1.01 -5.10
C GLY A 43 16.29 1.18 -6.54
N PRO A 44 14.98 1.30 -6.78
CA PRO A 44 14.45 1.56 -8.11
C PRO A 44 14.96 2.86 -8.74
N GLU A 45 15.20 3.90 -7.94
CA GLU A 45 15.80 5.17 -8.39
C GLU A 45 17.23 4.96 -8.85
N VAL A 46 18.06 4.29 -8.04
CA VAL A 46 19.45 3.97 -8.36
C VAL A 46 19.54 3.14 -9.66
N LEU A 47 18.60 2.22 -9.85
CA LEU A 47 18.55 1.38 -11.06
C LEU A 47 18.09 2.16 -12.30
N ARG A 48 17.13 3.08 -12.13
CA ARG A 48 16.66 4.00 -13.18
C ARG A 48 17.77 4.94 -13.62
N ASP A 49 18.43 5.58 -12.68
CA ASP A 49 19.46 6.59 -12.98
C ASP A 49 20.65 6.01 -13.71
N ALA A 50 20.94 4.73 -13.50
CA ALA A 50 21.99 4.01 -14.19
C ALA A 50 21.58 3.38 -15.52
N GLY A 51 20.35 2.82 -15.59
CA GLY A 51 19.93 1.95 -16.70
C GLY A 51 18.69 2.41 -17.48
N GLY A 52 18.15 3.59 -17.12
CA GLY A 52 16.94 4.15 -17.73
C GLY A 52 15.65 3.65 -17.07
N PRO A 53 14.50 4.18 -17.53
CA PRO A 53 13.19 3.98 -16.89
C PRO A 53 12.66 2.55 -16.98
N VAL A 54 13.15 1.75 -17.91
CA VAL A 54 12.87 0.30 -18.01
C VAL A 54 14.19 -0.43 -18.18
N THR A 55 14.60 -1.21 -17.20
CA THR A 55 15.92 -1.85 -17.19
C THR A 55 15.84 -3.27 -16.68
N ARG A 56 16.65 -4.17 -17.27
CA ARG A 56 16.69 -5.59 -16.93
C ARG A 56 17.86 -5.91 -16.03
N LEU A 57 17.59 -6.61 -14.93
CA LEU A 57 18.58 -7.13 -14.02
C LEU A 57 18.85 -8.61 -14.30
N ARG A 58 20.09 -9.03 -14.03
CA ARG A 58 20.48 -10.44 -14.06
C ARG A 58 21.19 -10.79 -12.78
N LEU A 59 20.41 -11.21 -11.78
CA LEU A 59 20.88 -11.44 -10.41
C LEU A 59 21.46 -12.85 -10.21
N GLY A 60 21.42 -13.70 -11.24
CA GLY A 60 21.94 -15.06 -11.21
C GLY A 60 21.57 -15.89 -12.44
N PRO A 61 21.88 -17.20 -12.45
CA PRO A 61 21.43 -18.11 -13.50
C PRO A 61 19.89 -18.21 -13.54
N ARG A 62 19.29 -18.28 -14.72
CA ARG A 62 17.81 -18.29 -14.89
C ARG A 62 17.10 -19.45 -14.18
N TRP A 63 17.77 -20.58 -14.01
CA TRP A 63 17.23 -21.73 -13.29
C TRP A 63 17.14 -21.51 -11.75
N LEU A 64 17.90 -20.55 -11.20
CA LEU A 64 17.94 -20.23 -9.76
C LEU A 64 17.15 -18.94 -9.46
N VAL A 65 17.34 -17.90 -10.28
CA VAL A 65 16.72 -16.59 -10.11
C VAL A 65 16.08 -16.16 -11.42
N PRO A 66 14.76 -15.87 -11.45
CA PRO A 66 14.11 -15.38 -12.64
C PRO A 66 14.73 -14.04 -13.07
N PRO A 67 14.63 -13.68 -14.36
CA PRO A 67 14.95 -12.33 -14.81
C PRO A 67 14.07 -11.31 -14.09
N VAL A 68 14.62 -10.15 -13.77
CA VAL A 68 13.88 -9.05 -13.16
C VAL A 68 13.93 -7.85 -14.10
N VAL A 69 12.78 -7.23 -14.34
CA VAL A 69 12.67 -5.95 -15.05
C VAL A 69 12.14 -4.92 -14.07
N VAL A 70 12.87 -3.81 -13.93
CA VAL A 70 12.47 -2.66 -13.12
C VAL A 70 11.90 -1.60 -14.05
N ALA A 71 10.72 -1.11 -13.69
CA ALA A 71 9.94 -0.14 -14.46
C ALA A 71 9.64 1.08 -13.59
N THR A 72 10.02 2.26 -14.04
CA THR A 72 9.89 3.55 -13.33
C THR A 72 9.33 4.66 -14.22
N SER A 73 8.74 4.30 -15.40
CA SER A 73 8.00 5.26 -16.23
C SER A 73 6.49 5.08 -16.05
N PRO A 74 5.68 6.15 -16.21
CA PRO A 74 4.22 6.05 -16.18
C PRO A 74 3.68 5.05 -17.21
N ARG A 75 4.26 5.02 -18.43
CA ARG A 75 3.86 4.10 -19.50
C ARG A 75 4.12 2.64 -19.11
N ALA A 76 5.32 2.33 -18.59
CA ALA A 76 5.64 0.98 -18.15
C ALA A 76 4.77 0.56 -16.96
N ALA A 77 4.52 1.45 -16.00
CA ALA A 77 3.62 1.19 -14.88
C ALA A 77 2.19 0.85 -15.38
N ARG A 78 1.67 1.62 -16.35
CA ARG A 78 0.39 1.33 -17.01
C ARG A 78 0.41 -0.04 -17.65
N ASP A 79 1.40 -0.32 -18.50
CA ASP A 79 1.47 -1.55 -19.28
C ASP A 79 1.57 -2.79 -18.40
N ILE A 80 2.16 -2.67 -17.21
CA ILE A 80 2.25 -3.76 -16.22
C ILE A 80 0.97 -3.88 -15.39
N LEU A 81 0.50 -2.77 -14.80
CA LEU A 81 -0.53 -2.82 -13.76
C LEU A 81 -1.95 -2.85 -14.32
N SER A 82 -2.20 -2.33 -15.54
CA SER A 82 -3.53 -2.35 -16.18
C SER A 82 -3.89 -3.71 -16.78
N ARG A 83 -2.92 -4.60 -16.99
CA ARG A 83 -3.17 -5.92 -17.58
C ARG A 83 -4.06 -6.79 -16.73
N SER A 84 -4.71 -7.72 -17.41
CA SER A 84 -5.53 -8.74 -16.75
C SER A 84 -4.70 -9.49 -15.70
N PRO A 85 -5.26 -9.72 -14.49
CA PRO A 85 -4.63 -10.59 -13.50
C PRO A 85 -4.41 -12.05 -13.97
N LYS A 86 -4.96 -12.45 -15.13
CA LYS A 86 -4.63 -13.73 -15.78
C LYS A 86 -3.26 -13.70 -16.43
N GLU A 87 -2.82 -12.53 -16.92
CA GLU A 87 -1.54 -12.34 -17.59
C GLU A 87 -0.43 -11.95 -16.61
N MET A 88 -0.81 -11.46 -15.44
CA MET A 88 0.08 -10.94 -14.40
C MET A 88 -0.24 -11.57 -13.05
N GLU A 89 0.56 -12.53 -12.65
CA GLU A 89 0.41 -13.16 -11.34
C GLU A 89 1.21 -12.47 -10.24
N ARG A 90 0.92 -12.83 -9.00
CA ARG A 90 1.71 -12.46 -7.82
C ARG A 90 3.06 -13.18 -7.85
N ASN A 91 4.10 -12.51 -7.37
CA ASN A 91 5.46 -13.05 -7.34
C ASN A 91 5.72 -13.95 -6.11
N ARG A 92 6.98 -14.40 -5.99
CA ARG A 92 7.45 -15.32 -4.94
C ARG A 92 7.26 -14.80 -3.51
N VAL A 93 7.29 -13.48 -3.28
CA VAL A 93 7.06 -12.90 -1.95
C VAL A 93 5.65 -13.23 -1.47
N HIS A 94 4.68 -13.15 -2.38
CA HIS A 94 3.28 -13.49 -2.08
C HIS A 94 3.08 -15.01 -1.83
N ASP A 95 3.90 -15.88 -2.46
CA ASP A 95 3.88 -17.30 -2.15
C ASP A 95 4.39 -17.60 -0.72
N GLU A 96 5.40 -16.84 -0.24
CA GLU A 96 5.86 -16.94 1.16
C GLU A 96 4.83 -16.37 2.14
N MET A 97 4.12 -15.31 1.76
CA MET A 97 3.02 -14.76 2.56
C MET A 97 1.89 -15.78 2.71
N ARG A 98 1.49 -16.42 1.62
CA ARG A 98 0.44 -17.47 1.64
C ARG A 98 0.83 -18.67 2.48
N ASP A 99 2.11 -19.06 2.46
CA ASP A 99 2.62 -20.18 3.26
C ASP A 99 2.59 -19.87 4.77
N LEU A 100 2.82 -18.62 5.16
CA LEU A 100 2.87 -18.22 6.56
C LEU A 100 1.51 -17.80 7.12
N LEU A 101 0.74 -16.99 6.38
CA LEU A 101 -0.50 -16.36 6.84
C LEU A 101 -1.78 -17.05 6.31
N GLY A 102 -1.63 -18.05 5.44
CA GLY A 102 -2.74 -18.68 4.73
C GLY A 102 -3.25 -17.86 3.54
N PRO A 103 -4.06 -18.47 2.67
CA PRO A 103 -4.56 -17.84 1.43
C PRO A 103 -5.53 -16.69 1.73
N ASN A 104 -5.25 -15.49 1.21
CA ASN A 104 -6.03 -14.28 1.45
C ASN A 104 -6.14 -13.40 0.19
N LEU A 105 -6.96 -12.36 0.23
CA LEU A 105 -7.25 -11.47 -0.90
C LEU A 105 -5.98 -10.85 -1.51
N PHE A 106 -4.95 -10.58 -0.70
CA PHE A 106 -3.74 -9.93 -1.16
C PHE A 106 -2.84 -10.85 -1.99
N ASP A 107 -2.77 -12.15 -1.63
CA ASP A 107 -1.82 -13.10 -2.24
C ASP A 107 -2.46 -14.13 -3.17
N LEU A 108 -3.79 -14.28 -3.18
CA LEU A 108 -4.48 -15.24 -4.02
C LEU A 108 -4.21 -15.01 -5.50
N ARG A 109 -4.04 -16.13 -6.24
CA ARG A 109 -4.01 -16.14 -7.70
C ARG A 109 -5.39 -15.80 -8.27
N TYR A 110 -5.46 -15.46 -9.54
CA TYR A 110 -6.64 -14.90 -10.20
C TYR A 110 -7.95 -15.64 -9.87
N ARG A 111 -7.97 -16.96 -9.99
CA ARG A 111 -9.21 -17.77 -9.78
C ARG A 111 -9.77 -17.65 -8.36
N GLY A 112 -8.90 -17.63 -7.35
CA GLY A 112 -9.34 -17.47 -5.96
C GLY A 112 -9.55 -16.02 -5.56
N TRP A 113 -8.81 -15.10 -6.19
CA TRP A 113 -8.86 -13.67 -5.89
C TRP A 113 -10.16 -13.00 -6.37
N LEU A 114 -10.60 -13.28 -7.59
CA LEU A 114 -11.72 -12.56 -8.19
C LEU A 114 -13.03 -12.68 -7.42
N PRO A 115 -13.46 -13.89 -6.99
CA PRO A 115 -14.67 -14.05 -6.18
C PRO A 115 -14.58 -13.28 -4.86
N ARG A 116 -13.44 -13.36 -4.17
CA ARG A 116 -13.23 -12.65 -2.90
C ARG A 116 -13.21 -11.14 -3.07
N ARG A 117 -12.51 -10.64 -4.11
CA ARG A 117 -12.53 -9.20 -4.42
C ARG A 117 -13.94 -8.68 -4.64
N ARG A 118 -14.78 -9.40 -5.40
CA ARG A 118 -16.17 -9.01 -5.67
C ARG A 118 -17.02 -9.00 -4.41
N ALA A 119 -16.84 -9.99 -3.53
CA ALA A 119 -17.59 -10.08 -2.28
C ALA A 119 -17.25 -8.93 -1.31
N LEU A 120 -15.97 -8.50 -1.27
CA LEU A 120 -15.49 -7.50 -0.31
C LEU A 120 -15.53 -6.06 -0.84
N GLN A 121 -15.51 -5.88 -2.17
CA GLN A 121 -15.51 -4.54 -2.80
C GLN A 121 -16.62 -3.62 -2.28
N PRO A 122 -17.88 -4.09 -2.05
CA PRO A 122 -18.96 -3.22 -1.55
C PRO A 122 -18.66 -2.59 -0.20
N VAL A 123 -17.92 -3.27 0.70
CA VAL A 123 -17.57 -2.73 2.03
C VAL A 123 -16.72 -1.47 1.91
N PHE A 124 -15.81 -1.43 0.92
CA PHE A 124 -14.82 -0.37 0.75
C PHE A 124 -15.23 0.68 -0.29
N THR A 125 -16.49 0.73 -0.70
CA THR A 125 -16.97 1.83 -1.55
C THR A 125 -17.00 3.15 -0.76
N LYS A 126 -16.82 4.29 -1.44
CA LYS A 126 -16.85 5.61 -0.82
C LYS A 126 -18.10 5.81 0.05
N HIS A 127 -19.27 5.38 -0.43
CA HIS A 127 -20.55 5.49 0.30
C HIS A 127 -20.52 4.71 1.62
N ASN A 128 -20.07 3.45 1.60
CA ASN A 128 -20.05 2.61 2.81
C ASN A 128 -18.95 3.03 3.79
N VAL A 129 -17.78 3.42 3.28
CA VAL A 129 -16.68 3.92 4.09
C VAL A 129 -17.08 5.17 4.90
N HIS A 130 -17.88 6.08 4.35
CA HIS A 130 -18.38 7.23 5.09
C HIS A 130 -19.20 6.85 6.33
N ARG A 131 -19.85 5.69 6.36
CA ARG A 131 -20.62 5.22 7.53
C ARG A 131 -19.72 4.84 8.70
N PHE A 132 -18.46 4.53 8.44
CA PHE A 132 -17.49 4.09 9.45
C PHE A 132 -16.70 5.23 10.10
N GLY A 133 -16.76 6.44 9.54
CA GLY A 133 -15.90 7.55 9.94
C GLY A 133 -16.19 8.15 11.30
N GLY A 134 -17.34 7.85 11.92
CA GLY A 134 -17.70 8.38 13.24
C GLY A 134 -16.69 8.03 14.34
N HIS A 135 -16.12 6.85 14.29
CA HIS A 135 -15.15 6.39 15.28
C HIS A 135 -13.74 6.93 15.07
N ILE A 136 -13.40 7.36 13.86
CA ILE A 136 -12.02 7.78 13.53
C ILE A 136 -11.63 9.04 14.30
N ALA A 137 -12.45 10.08 14.25
CA ALA A 137 -12.20 11.32 14.96
C ALA A 137 -12.22 11.11 16.50
N GLU A 138 -13.13 10.29 16.99
CA GLU A 138 -13.19 9.91 18.41
C GLU A 138 -11.90 9.25 18.91
N VAL A 139 -11.38 8.31 18.13
CA VAL A 139 -10.11 7.63 18.45
C VAL A 139 -8.95 8.61 18.42
N ALA A 140 -8.89 9.51 17.41
CA ALA A 140 -7.86 10.52 17.32
C ALA A 140 -7.91 11.51 18.50
N GLU A 141 -9.10 11.99 18.88
CA GLU A 141 -9.30 12.84 20.05
C GLU A 141 -8.81 12.12 21.33
N ALA A 142 -9.23 10.87 21.56
CA ALA A 142 -8.80 10.09 22.72
C ALA A 142 -7.27 9.87 22.78
N VAL A 143 -6.58 9.84 21.65
CA VAL A 143 -5.11 9.77 21.60
C VAL A 143 -4.50 11.11 21.97
N VAL A 144 -5.00 12.21 21.40
CA VAL A 144 -4.53 13.58 21.70
C VAL A 144 -4.76 13.96 23.16
N ASP A 145 -5.90 13.56 23.75
CA ASP A 145 -6.24 13.88 25.14
C ASP A 145 -5.27 13.28 26.15
N ARG A 146 -4.58 12.19 25.80
CA ARG A 146 -3.54 11.58 26.65
C ARG A 146 -2.22 12.33 26.65
N TRP A 147 -1.99 13.26 25.72
CA TRP A 147 -0.75 14.01 25.67
C TRP A 147 -0.82 15.23 26.58
N PRO A 148 0.01 15.33 27.62
CA PRO A 148 0.19 16.57 28.34
C PRO A 148 0.68 17.68 27.41
N ASP A 149 0.46 18.94 27.79
CA ASP A 149 1.07 20.07 27.10
C ASP A 149 2.60 19.98 27.13
N GLY A 150 3.26 20.20 26.01
CA GLY A 150 4.70 20.03 25.86
C GLY A 150 5.17 18.56 25.89
N ALA A 151 4.28 17.61 25.71
CA ALA A 151 4.64 16.19 25.75
C ALA A 151 5.61 15.83 24.63
N ARG A 152 6.65 15.05 24.98
CA ARG A 152 7.50 14.37 24.01
C ARG A 152 6.83 13.06 23.60
N ILE A 153 6.49 12.95 22.33
CA ILE A 153 5.76 11.78 21.78
C ILE A 153 6.56 11.13 20.66
N ASP A 154 6.35 9.83 20.45
CA ASP A 154 6.82 9.09 19.29
C ASP A 154 5.68 8.99 18.26
N LEU A 155 5.83 9.70 17.15
CA LEU A 155 4.79 9.82 16.12
C LEU A 155 4.42 8.46 15.49
N ASP A 156 5.35 7.51 15.35
CA ASP A 156 5.03 6.17 14.83
C ASP A 156 4.12 5.42 15.80
N THR A 157 4.47 5.42 17.09
CA THR A 157 3.65 4.78 18.12
C THR A 157 2.26 5.38 18.21
N GLU A 158 2.15 6.71 18.19
CA GLU A 158 0.85 7.37 18.30
C GLU A 158 -0.01 7.21 17.04
N ALA A 159 0.59 7.27 15.85
CA ALA A 159 -0.10 6.98 14.60
C ALA A 159 -0.65 5.54 14.56
N ARG A 160 0.13 4.57 15.05
CA ARG A 160 -0.31 3.16 15.17
C ARG A 160 -1.50 3.00 16.11
N ARG A 161 -1.53 3.73 17.24
CA ARG A 161 -2.68 3.71 18.16
C ARG A 161 -3.94 4.26 17.49
N VAL A 162 -3.81 5.36 16.75
CA VAL A 162 -4.95 5.94 16.02
C VAL A 162 -5.47 4.94 14.98
N THR A 163 -4.60 4.43 14.12
CA THR A 163 -5.04 3.58 13.00
C THR A 163 -5.56 2.22 13.44
N LEU A 164 -4.95 1.59 14.45
CA LEU A 164 -5.46 0.31 14.96
C LEU A 164 -6.80 0.48 15.67
N GLY A 165 -6.95 1.57 16.45
CA GLY A 165 -8.23 1.89 17.12
C GLY A 165 -9.34 2.20 16.11
N ALA A 166 -9.04 2.99 15.07
CA ALA A 166 -9.98 3.33 14.02
C ALA A 166 -10.38 2.09 13.19
N LEU A 167 -9.42 1.28 12.74
CA LEU A 167 -9.67 0.02 12.03
C LEU A 167 -10.53 -0.94 12.88
N GLY A 168 -10.16 -1.09 14.16
CA GLY A 168 -10.87 -1.97 15.08
C GLY A 168 -12.34 -1.59 15.22
N ARG A 169 -12.62 -0.34 15.59
CA ARG A 169 -13.99 0.14 15.83
C ARG A 169 -14.80 0.32 14.54
N SER A 170 -14.18 0.81 13.47
CA SER A 170 -14.90 1.13 12.22
C SER A 170 -15.19 -0.08 11.34
N VAL A 171 -14.36 -1.12 11.37
CA VAL A 171 -14.38 -2.18 10.35
C VAL A 171 -14.51 -3.57 10.98
N LEU A 172 -13.88 -3.78 12.13
CA LEU A 172 -13.82 -5.10 12.80
C LEU A 172 -14.79 -5.25 13.97
N GLY A 173 -15.39 -4.15 14.45
CA GLY A 173 -16.36 -4.16 15.55
C GLY A 173 -15.76 -4.39 16.93
N LEU A 174 -14.45 -4.14 17.11
CA LEU A 174 -13.75 -4.29 18.40
C LEU A 174 -12.84 -3.11 18.70
N ASP A 175 -12.69 -2.79 19.97
CA ASP A 175 -11.68 -1.83 20.41
C ASP A 175 -10.29 -2.50 20.47
N LEU A 176 -9.48 -2.22 19.46
CA LEU A 176 -8.11 -2.74 19.36
C LEU A 176 -7.05 -1.76 19.87
N GLN A 177 -7.42 -0.61 20.44
CA GLN A 177 -6.46 0.39 20.93
C GLN A 177 -5.52 -0.16 22.02
N SER A 178 -6.07 -0.99 22.89
CA SER A 178 -5.31 -1.68 23.95
C SER A 178 -4.40 -2.81 23.41
N HIS A 179 -4.57 -3.20 22.16
CA HIS A 179 -3.84 -4.31 21.51
C HIS A 179 -2.69 -3.84 20.63
N THR A 180 -2.36 -2.53 20.59
CA THR A 180 -1.35 -1.96 19.69
C THR A 180 -0.03 -2.72 19.77
N ASP A 181 0.51 -2.94 20.96
CA ASP A 181 1.79 -3.63 21.14
C ASP A 181 1.69 -5.14 20.84
N THR A 182 0.53 -5.76 21.12
CA THR A 182 0.30 -7.18 20.85
C THR A 182 0.02 -7.50 19.38
N VAL A 183 -0.30 -6.50 18.56
CA VAL A 183 -0.50 -6.63 17.11
C VAL A 183 0.74 -6.20 16.33
N ALA A 184 1.38 -5.09 16.70
CA ALA A 184 2.49 -4.51 15.96
C ALA A 184 3.70 -5.44 15.86
N ASP A 185 4.12 -6.07 16.95
CA ASP A 185 5.28 -6.98 16.96
C ASP A 185 5.07 -8.26 16.13
N PRO A 186 3.94 -8.99 16.25
CA PRO A 186 3.62 -10.10 15.36
C PRO A 186 3.55 -9.70 13.88
N VAL A 187 2.93 -8.58 13.55
CA VAL A 187 2.86 -8.05 12.18
C VAL A 187 4.27 -7.80 11.63
N ARG A 188 5.10 -7.05 12.37
CA ARG A 188 6.50 -6.76 11.98
C ARG A 188 7.33 -8.03 11.79
N THR A 189 7.21 -8.99 12.72
CA THR A 189 7.91 -10.28 12.66
C THR A 189 7.51 -11.09 11.43
N ALA A 190 6.22 -11.18 11.14
CA ALA A 190 5.69 -11.91 9.98
C ALA A 190 6.15 -11.27 8.66
N ILE A 191 6.00 -9.95 8.52
CA ILE A 191 6.37 -9.19 7.31
C ILE A 191 7.87 -9.29 7.04
N THR A 192 8.72 -9.08 8.05
CA THR A 192 10.18 -9.17 7.89
C THR A 192 10.58 -10.57 7.43
N TYR A 193 10.03 -11.62 8.04
CA TYR A 193 10.31 -12.99 7.62
C TYR A 193 9.86 -13.27 6.17
N ILE A 194 8.68 -12.80 5.76
CA ILE A 194 8.15 -12.95 4.40
C ILE A 194 9.08 -12.25 3.40
N ALA A 195 9.47 -11.02 3.70
CA ALA A 195 10.35 -10.22 2.84
C ALA A 195 11.74 -10.84 2.68
N ASP A 196 12.38 -11.22 3.77
CA ASP A 196 13.71 -11.85 3.77
C ASP A 196 13.71 -13.14 2.95
N ARG A 197 12.69 -13.96 3.12
CA ARG A 197 12.56 -15.18 2.32
C ARG A 197 12.23 -14.90 0.85
N GLY A 198 11.37 -13.93 0.59
CA GLY A 198 11.02 -13.51 -0.76
C GLY A 198 12.23 -13.02 -1.54
N ALA A 199 13.09 -12.22 -0.91
CA ALA A 199 14.30 -11.65 -1.51
C ALA A 199 15.48 -12.64 -1.58
N SER A 200 15.47 -13.72 -0.79
CA SER A 200 16.60 -14.65 -0.74
C SER A 200 16.61 -15.62 -1.93
N PRO A 201 17.72 -15.71 -2.70
CA PRO A 201 17.88 -16.73 -3.74
C PRO A 201 18.04 -18.14 -3.15
N LEU A 202 18.69 -18.26 -1.99
CA LEU A 202 18.88 -19.52 -1.28
C LEU A 202 17.96 -19.56 -0.06
N ARG A 203 17.00 -20.49 -0.05
CA ARG A 203 16.01 -20.61 1.00
C ARG A 203 16.17 -21.93 1.75
N ALA A 204 16.22 -21.86 3.07
CA ALA A 204 16.13 -23.08 3.87
C ALA A 204 14.82 -23.83 3.52
N PRO A 205 14.86 -25.17 3.37
CA PRO A 205 13.67 -25.97 3.10
C PRO A 205 12.55 -25.67 4.11
N ARG A 206 11.30 -25.74 3.66
CA ARG A 206 10.13 -25.38 4.51
C ARG A 206 9.96 -26.32 5.72
N TRP A 207 10.47 -27.53 5.66
CA TRP A 207 10.46 -28.48 6.78
C TRP A 207 11.51 -28.15 7.87
N LEU A 208 12.56 -27.38 7.55
CA LEU A 208 13.65 -27.06 8.52
C LEU A 208 13.16 -25.98 9.52
N PRO A 209 13.12 -26.27 10.83
CA PRO A 209 12.61 -25.35 11.85
C PRO A 209 13.69 -24.33 12.29
N THR A 210 14.02 -23.38 11.40
CA THR A 210 14.96 -22.30 11.74
C THR A 210 14.38 -21.39 12.83
N PRO A 211 15.24 -20.72 13.66
CA PRO A 211 14.76 -19.78 14.68
C PRO A 211 13.87 -18.67 14.12
N ALA A 212 14.22 -18.11 12.95
CA ALA A 212 13.40 -17.11 12.27
C ALA A 212 12.01 -17.66 11.91
N ARG A 213 11.95 -18.89 11.36
CA ARG A 213 10.66 -19.54 11.05
C ARG A 213 9.82 -19.83 12.29
N ARG A 214 10.43 -20.25 13.39
CA ARG A 214 9.70 -20.48 14.65
C ARG A 214 9.06 -19.19 15.15
N ARG A 215 9.82 -18.08 15.15
CA ARG A 215 9.29 -16.76 15.54
C ARG A 215 8.17 -16.32 14.61
N ALA A 216 8.33 -16.43 13.28
CA ALA A 216 7.31 -16.06 12.33
C ALA A 216 6.02 -16.89 12.47
N ARG A 217 6.14 -18.21 12.71
CA ARG A 217 4.97 -19.07 12.98
C ARG A 217 4.26 -18.72 14.29
N ALA A 218 5.01 -18.38 15.34
CA ALA A 218 4.42 -17.91 16.60
C ALA A 218 3.67 -16.59 16.41
N ALA A 219 4.25 -15.66 15.63
CA ALA A 219 3.61 -14.40 15.26
C ALA A 219 2.33 -14.63 14.43
N SER A 220 2.39 -15.46 13.40
CA SER A 220 1.21 -15.84 12.63
C SER A 220 0.11 -16.48 13.49
N ALA A 221 0.48 -17.38 14.41
CA ALA A 221 -0.49 -18.00 15.32
C ALA A 221 -1.15 -16.97 16.26
N ALA A 222 -0.42 -15.95 16.71
CA ALA A 222 -0.98 -14.86 17.51
C ALA A 222 -2.01 -14.04 16.72
N LEU A 223 -1.68 -13.67 15.47
CA LEU A 223 -2.60 -12.95 14.59
C LEU A 223 -3.85 -13.77 14.26
N HIS A 224 -3.72 -15.08 14.02
CA HIS A 224 -4.87 -15.96 13.79
C HIS A 224 -5.74 -16.17 15.02
N ARG A 225 -5.18 -16.13 16.25
CA ARG A 225 -6.00 -16.15 17.49
C ARG A 225 -6.83 -14.88 17.57
N LEU A 226 -6.23 -13.71 17.41
CA LEU A 226 -6.96 -12.44 17.41
C LEU A 226 -8.04 -12.42 16.33
N ALA A 227 -7.74 -12.86 15.11
CA ALA A 227 -8.73 -12.99 14.04
C ALA A 227 -9.88 -13.94 14.41
N GLY A 228 -9.59 -15.00 15.17
CA GLY A 228 -10.60 -15.90 15.72
C GLY A 228 -11.48 -15.24 16.75
N GLU A 229 -10.93 -14.45 17.66
CA GLU A 229 -11.65 -13.68 18.66
C GLU A 229 -12.59 -12.64 18.01
N ILE A 230 -12.08 -11.91 16.99
CA ILE A 230 -12.88 -10.97 16.18
C ILE A 230 -14.08 -11.68 15.52
N LEU A 231 -13.85 -12.83 14.88
CA LEU A 231 -14.90 -13.60 14.21
C LEU A 231 -15.95 -14.10 15.21
N GLN A 232 -15.51 -14.62 16.35
CA GLN A 232 -16.42 -15.12 17.39
C GLN A 232 -17.23 -14.01 18.04
N ALA A 233 -16.62 -12.86 18.34
CA ALA A 233 -17.31 -11.69 18.88
C ALA A 233 -18.43 -11.22 17.94
N CYS A 234 -18.14 -11.12 16.64
CA CYS A 234 -19.14 -10.73 15.64
C CYS A 234 -20.28 -11.74 15.51
N ARG A 235 -20.03 -13.04 15.73
CA ARG A 235 -21.08 -14.08 15.69
C ARG A 235 -21.92 -14.10 16.96
N ALA A 236 -21.32 -13.78 18.10
CA ALA A 236 -22.02 -13.74 19.38
C ALA A 236 -22.98 -12.55 19.50
N ASP A 237 -22.67 -11.45 18.80
CA ASP A 237 -23.51 -10.25 18.77
C ASP A 237 -24.01 -10.00 17.33
N PRO A 238 -25.30 -10.35 17.06
CA PRO A 238 -25.92 -10.10 15.74
C PRO A 238 -25.97 -8.61 15.35
N ASP A 239 -25.96 -7.69 16.31
CA ASP A 239 -26.06 -6.24 16.09
C ASP A 239 -24.68 -5.55 16.07
N ALA A 240 -23.58 -6.32 16.27
CA ALA A 240 -22.22 -5.76 16.24
C ALA A 240 -21.96 -4.98 14.93
N ASP A 241 -21.45 -3.77 15.04
CA ASP A 241 -21.04 -2.96 13.89
C ASP A 241 -19.65 -3.40 13.40
N ALA A 242 -19.63 -4.54 12.70
CA ALA A 242 -18.43 -5.17 12.16
C ALA A 242 -18.59 -5.45 10.65
N PRO A 243 -18.67 -4.40 9.80
CA PRO A 243 -19.09 -4.54 8.40
C PRO A 243 -18.20 -5.46 7.57
N LEU A 244 -16.89 -5.46 7.78
CA LEU A 244 -15.98 -6.37 7.08
C LEU A 244 -16.17 -7.82 7.51
N VAL A 245 -16.28 -8.06 8.81
CA VAL A 245 -16.46 -9.42 9.33
C VAL A 245 -17.77 -10.01 8.85
N ARG A 246 -18.85 -9.21 8.87
CA ARG A 246 -20.17 -9.61 8.32
C ARG A 246 -20.11 -9.89 6.83
N ALA A 247 -19.40 -9.06 6.06
CA ALA A 247 -19.22 -9.28 4.63
C ALA A 247 -18.44 -10.57 4.34
N LEU A 248 -17.43 -10.87 5.14
CA LEU A 248 -16.69 -12.14 5.04
C LEU A 248 -17.57 -13.35 5.37
N ILE A 249 -18.39 -13.28 6.43
CA ILE A 249 -19.34 -14.33 6.81
C ILE A 249 -20.41 -14.53 5.72
N ALA A 250 -20.89 -13.45 5.12
CA ALA A 250 -21.89 -13.49 4.07
C ALA A 250 -21.34 -13.78 2.68
N ALA A 251 -20.02 -13.80 2.50
CA ALA A 251 -19.38 -13.97 1.21
C ALA A 251 -19.72 -15.35 0.61
N ARG A 252 -20.14 -15.34 -0.66
CA ARG A 252 -20.43 -16.55 -1.45
C ARG A 252 -19.61 -16.49 -2.73
N ASP A 253 -19.06 -17.63 -3.11
CA ASP A 253 -18.46 -17.80 -4.43
C ASP A 253 -19.56 -17.64 -5.50
N PRO A 254 -19.45 -16.69 -6.43
CA PRO A 254 -20.50 -16.46 -7.44
C PRO A 254 -20.65 -17.63 -8.44
N GLU A 255 -19.66 -18.50 -8.58
CA GLU A 255 -19.71 -19.63 -9.53
C GLU A 255 -20.38 -20.88 -8.94
N ASN A 256 -20.20 -21.13 -7.64
CA ASN A 256 -20.66 -22.37 -7.01
C ASN A 256 -21.44 -22.15 -5.70
N GLY A 257 -21.63 -20.92 -5.26
CA GLY A 257 -22.35 -20.58 -4.02
C GLY A 257 -21.63 -20.93 -2.72
N ARG A 258 -20.37 -21.44 -2.77
CA ARG A 258 -19.62 -21.86 -1.59
C ARG A 258 -19.34 -20.70 -0.65
N GLU A 259 -19.58 -20.90 0.63
CA GLU A 259 -19.22 -19.99 1.71
C GLU A 259 -17.72 -20.07 2.04
N LEU A 260 -17.18 -19.01 2.64
CA LEU A 260 -15.86 -19.07 3.24
C LEU A 260 -15.93 -19.87 4.55
N SER A 261 -14.96 -20.75 4.74
CA SER A 261 -14.76 -21.42 6.04
C SER A 261 -14.21 -20.44 7.06
N ASP A 262 -14.36 -20.72 8.35
CA ASP A 262 -13.79 -19.92 9.44
C ASP A 262 -12.27 -19.76 9.33
N ALA A 263 -11.59 -20.77 8.81
CA ALA A 263 -10.16 -20.71 8.56
C ALA A 263 -9.83 -19.67 7.47
N GLU A 264 -10.61 -19.64 6.38
CA GLU A 264 -10.45 -18.68 5.31
C GLU A 264 -10.79 -17.25 5.77
N ILE A 265 -11.88 -17.07 6.54
CA ILE A 265 -12.25 -15.78 7.13
C ILE A 265 -11.11 -15.26 8.03
N ARG A 266 -10.52 -16.12 8.87
CA ARG A 266 -9.36 -15.72 9.70
C ARG A 266 -8.17 -15.30 8.87
N CYS A 267 -7.87 -15.96 7.75
CA CYS A 267 -6.80 -15.53 6.85
C CYS A 267 -7.07 -14.14 6.26
N GLU A 268 -8.32 -13.84 5.90
CA GLU A 268 -8.70 -12.51 5.42
C GLU A 268 -8.59 -11.45 6.54
N LEU A 269 -9.05 -11.75 7.75
CA LEU A 269 -8.93 -10.81 8.88
C LEU A 269 -7.47 -10.51 9.22
N VAL A 270 -6.59 -11.51 9.18
CA VAL A 270 -5.14 -11.31 9.40
C VAL A 270 -4.55 -10.36 8.36
N ILE A 271 -4.88 -10.52 7.08
CA ILE A 271 -4.33 -9.61 6.06
C ILE A 271 -4.91 -8.20 6.16
N PHE A 272 -6.17 -8.04 6.55
CA PHE A 272 -6.77 -6.70 6.77
C PHE A 272 -6.20 -6.01 8.01
N LEU A 273 -5.93 -6.73 9.11
CA LEU A 273 -5.19 -6.19 10.26
C LEU A 273 -3.80 -5.67 9.86
N LEU A 274 -3.09 -6.46 9.06
CA LEU A 274 -1.75 -6.13 8.60
C LEU A 274 -1.76 -4.95 7.62
N ALA A 275 -2.61 -5.00 6.58
CA ALA A 275 -2.63 -4.00 5.52
C ALA A 275 -3.25 -2.66 5.95
N GLY A 276 -4.28 -2.70 6.80
CA GLY A 276 -5.01 -1.50 7.22
C GLY A 276 -4.29 -0.70 8.31
N HIS A 277 -3.55 -1.38 9.19
CA HIS A 277 -2.86 -0.71 10.29
C HIS A 277 -1.52 -0.11 9.88
N ASP A 278 -0.63 -0.92 9.32
CA ASP A 278 0.78 -0.55 9.12
C ASP A 278 0.98 0.54 8.04
N THR A 279 0.17 0.50 6.98
CA THR A 279 0.32 1.45 5.87
C THR A 279 -0.22 2.84 6.19
N THR A 280 -1.39 2.92 6.81
CA THR A 280 -2.01 4.21 7.18
C THR A 280 -1.25 4.88 8.31
N SER A 281 -0.74 4.10 9.29
CA SER A 281 0.09 4.65 10.38
C SER A 281 1.38 5.29 9.85
N THR A 282 2.08 4.65 8.91
CA THR A 282 3.27 5.23 8.29
C THR A 282 2.95 6.54 7.56
N THR A 283 1.83 6.59 6.84
CA THR A 283 1.39 7.81 6.14
C THR A 283 1.09 8.93 7.13
N LEU A 284 0.36 8.63 8.20
CA LEU A 284 0.01 9.60 9.24
C LEU A 284 1.25 10.08 10.00
N ALA A 285 2.15 9.16 10.38
CA ALA A 285 3.41 9.49 11.06
C ALA A 285 4.31 10.39 10.20
N TYR A 286 4.42 10.07 8.89
CA TYR A 286 5.19 10.91 7.95
C TYR A 286 4.55 12.29 7.79
N ALA A 287 3.22 12.38 7.65
CA ALA A 287 2.52 13.65 7.54
C ALA A 287 2.72 14.52 8.80
N LEU A 288 2.57 13.95 10.00
CA LEU A 288 2.81 14.65 11.26
C LEU A 288 4.25 15.09 11.40
N TRP A 289 5.22 14.24 11.05
CA TRP A 289 6.64 14.57 11.04
C TRP A 289 6.95 15.75 10.09
N ALA A 290 6.41 15.70 8.87
CA ALA A 290 6.60 16.77 7.89
C ALA A 290 5.96 18.08 8.36
N LEU A 291 4.74 18.05 8.89
CA LEU A 291 4.07 19.23 9.46
C LEU A 291 4.84 19.81 10.62
N GLY A 292 5.50 18.99 11.45
CA GLY A 292 6.35 19.44 12.54
C GLY A 292 7.61 20.16 12.10
N HIS A 293 8.03 20.03 10.84
CA HIS A 293 9.12 20.79 10.20
C HIS A 293 8.63 21.95 9.35
N HIS A 294 7.34 21.99 8.97
CA HIS A 294 6.78 23.00 8.07
C HIS A 294 5.62 23.75 8.73
N ARG A 295 5.95 24.67 9.66
CA ARG A 295 4.95 25.40 10.46
C ARG A 295 3.85 26.06 9.62
N GLN A 296 4.20 26.72 8.53
CA GLN A 296 3.20 27.41 7.68
C GLN A 296 2.20 26.42 7.07
N ILE A 297 2.65 25.23 6.70
CA ILE A 297 1.77 24.16 6.17
C ILE A 297 0.89 23.63 7.30
N GLN A 298 1.45 23.40 8.50
CA GLN A 298 0.71 22.98 9.68
C GLN A 298 -0.38 24.01 10.06
N ASP A 299 -0.06 25.30 10.04
CA ASP A 299 -1.02 26.37 10.36
C ASP A 299 -2.18 26.43 9.36
N ARG A 300 -1.94 26.15 8.07
CA ARG A 300 -3.01 26.03 7.05
C ARG A 300 -3.93 24.84 7.34
N VAL A 301 -3.39 23.66 7.69
CA VAL A 301 -4.20 22.49 8.09
C VAL A 301 -5.03 22.82 9.33
N ARG A 302 -4.43 23.50 10.31
CA ARG A 302 -5.13 23.91 11.55
C ARG A 302 -6.27 24.87 11.22
N ALA A 303 -6.03 25.88 10.40
CA ALA A 303 -7.03 26.87 10.01
C ALA A 303 -8.21 26.20 9.27
N GLU A 304 -7.94 25.26 8.37
CA GLU A 304 -8.97 24.50 7.66
C GLU A 304 -9.83 23.68 8.63
N ALA A 305 -9.20 22.94 9.55
CA ALA A 305 -9.93 22.14 10.54
C ALA A 305 -10.68 23.01 11.58
N ALA A 306 -10.14 24.16 11.96
CA ALA A 306 -10.78 25.08 12.90
C ALA A 306 -12.02 25.77 12.29
N ALA A 307 -12.03 26.01 10.98
CA ALA A 307 -13.17 26.60 10.28
C ALA A 307 -14.45 25.74 10.37
N LEU A 308 -14.31 24.43 10.67
CA LEU A 308 -15.43 23.51 10.88
C LEU A 308 -16.02 23.57 12.32
N GLY A 309 -15.47 24.44 13.15
CA GLY A 309 -15.92 24.65 14.54
C GLY A 309 -15.35 23.64 15.53
N GLY A 310 -15.77 23.79 16.82
CA GLY A 310 -15.28 22.98 17.92
C GLY A 310 -15.89 21.58 18.04
N ARG A 311 -16.85 21.21 17.20
CA ARG A 311 -17.46 19.87 17.22
C ARG A 311 -16.52 18.78 16.71
N ARG A 312 -16.82 17.55 17.06
CA ARG A 312 -16.14 16.38 16.48
C ARG A 312 -16.29 16.35 14.97
N LEU A 313 -15.20 16.08 14.25
CA LEU A 313 -15.19 15.93 12.80
C LEU A 313 -15.93 14.64 12.38
N THR A 314 -16.55 14.70 11.24
CA THR A 314 -17.33 13.61 10.65
C THR A 314 -16.85 13.33 9.22
N PRO A 315 -17.20 12.21 8.61
CA PRO A 315 -16.89 11.94 7.21
C PRO A 315 -17.40 13.01 6.21
N ALA A 316 -18.49 13.70 6.54
CA ALA A 316 -19.04 14.77 5.70
C ALA A 316 -18.07 15.96 5.59
N ASP A 317 -17.27 16.20 6.63
CA ASP A 317 -16.33 17.32 6.70
C ASP A 317 -15.11 17.14 5.78
N VAL A 318 -14.84 15.93 5.29
CA VAL A 318 -13.71 15.67 4.39
C VAL A 318 -13.79 16.49 3.09
N ALA A 319 -15.00 16.85 2.65
CA ALA A 319 -15.17 17.71 1.49
C ALA A 319 -14.57 19.12 1.69
N ASP A 320 -14.54 19.60 2.93
CA ASP A 320 -14.02 20.89 3.35
C ASP A 320 -12.58 20.83 3.90
N LEU A 321 -11.96 19.63 3.89
CA LEU A 321 -10.58 19.37 4.32
C LEU A 321 -9.63 19.15 3.12
N GLY A 322 -9.81 19.91 2.05
CA GLY A 322 -9.08 19.73 0.79
C GLY A 322 -7.57 19.93 0.93
N TYR A 323 -7.12 20.86 1.76
CA TYR A 323 -5.69 21.06 2.00
C TYR A 323 -5.08 19.94 2.86
N THR A 324 -5.81 19.47 3.88
CA THR A 324 -5.41 18.29 4.67
C THR A 324 -5.25 17.06 3.78
N VAL A 325 -6.16 16.85 2.84
CA VAL A 325 -6.06 15.78 1.83
C VAL A 325 -4.82 15.97 0.95
N ALA A 326 -4.51 17.19 0.51
CA ALA A 326 -3.33 17.51 -0.28
C ALA A 326 -2.03 17.20 0.50
N VAL A 327 -1.97 17.52 1.79
CA VAL A 327 -0.86 17.17 2.70
C VAL A 327 -0.65 15.64 2.74
N LEU A 328 -1.72 14.87 2.86
CA LEU A 328 -1.63 13.41 2.86
C LEU A 328 -1.19 12.84 1.51
N HIS A 329 -1.64 13.41 0.42
CA HIS A 329 -1.17 13.02 -0.91
C HIS A 329 0.33 13.32 -1.09
N GLU A 330 0.84 14.44 -0.56
CA GLU A 330 2.26 14.74 -0.60
C GLU A 330 3.07 13.82 0.31
N ALA A 331 2.55 13.45 1.47
CA ALA A 331 3.15 12.44 2.33
C ALA A 331 3.24 11.07 1.62
N LEU A 332 2.16 10.64 0.97
CA LEU A 332 2.11 9.42 0.16
C LEU A 332 3.05 9.46 -1.07
N ARG A 333 3.31 10.64 -1.62
CA ARG A 333 4.26 10.82 -2.72
C ARG A 333 5.69 10.62 -2.24
N LEU A 334 6.07 11.27 -1.15
CA LEU A 334 7.45 11.25 -0.64
C LEU A 334 7.78 9.95 0.12
N CYS A 335 6.82 9.41 0.85
CA CYS A 335 6.98 8.18 1.61
C CYS A 335 5.81 7.21 1.35
N PRO A 336 5.70 6.64 0.14
CA PRO A 336 4.65 5.68 -0.13
C PRO A 336 4.85 4.40 0.70
N PRO A 337 3.84 3.95 1.48
CA PRO A 337 3.94 2.71 2.26
C PRO A 337 4.25 1.47 1.42
N ALA A 338 3.82 1.46 0.15
CA ALA A 338 4.19 0.45 -0.83
C ALA A 338 5.13 1.05 -1.87
N PRO A 339 6.46 1.13 -1.62
CA PRO A 339 7.41 1.78 -2.52
C PRO A 339 7.62 1.05 -3.84
N VAL A 340 7.24 -0.22 -3.90
CA VAL A 340 7.27 -1.05 -5.12
C VAL A 340 6.02 -1.91 -5.22
N VAL A 341 5.61 -2.20 -6.45
CA VAL A 341 4.60 -3.21 -6.75
C VAL A 341 5.19 -4.24 -7.68
N THR A 342 5.03 -5.52 -7.34
CA THR A 342 5.63 -6.62 -8.10
C THR A 342 4.61 -7.48 -8.80
N ARG A 343 4.98 -8.01 -9.98
CA ARG A 343 4.20 -8.98 -10.76
C ARG A 343 5.13 -10.01 -11.38
N THR A 344 4.57 -11.13 -11.80
CA THR A 344 5.25 -12.12 -12.66
C THR A 344 4.47 -12.22 -13.96
N ALA A 345 5.12 -12.04 -15.08
CA ALA A 345 4.52 -12.21 -16.41
C ALA A 345 4.22 -13.72 -16.64
N THR A 346 2.98 -14.08 -16.97
CA THR A 346 2.60 -15.48 -17.27
C THR A 346 2.77 -15.85 -18.72
N GLY A 347 2.87 -14.85 -19.59
CA GLY A 347 3.17 -14.94 -21.02
C GLY A 347 4.13 -13.84 -21.43
N ASP A 348 4.54 -13.85 -22.70
CA ASP A 348 5.31 -12.75 -23.27
C ASP A 348 4.43 -11.50 -23.38
N ILE A 349 4.98 -10.36 -23.01
CA ILE A 349 4.26 -9.07 -22.97
C ILE A 349 5.14 -7.93 -23.46
N ASP A 350 4.49 -6.85 -23.89
CA ASP A 350 5.17 -5.58 -24.18
C ASP A 350 5.04 -4.63 -23.00
N VAL A 351 6.16 -4.02 -22.60
CA VAL A 351 6.27 -3.03 -21.54
C VAL A 351 7.07 -1.85 -22.06
N ASP A 352 6.43 -0.71 -22.23
CA ASP A 352 7.02 0.54 -22.73
C ASP A 352 7.83 0.35 -24.03
N GLY A 353 7.33 -0.48 -24.96
CA GLY A 353 7.97 -0.78 -26.24
C GLY A 353 9.05 -1.87 -26.17
N TYR A 354 9.24 -2.52 -25.03
CA TYR A 354 10.18 -3.63 -24.89
C TYR A 354 9.42 -4.96 -24.70
N ARG A 355 9.94 -6.02 -25.34
CA ARG A 355 9.43 -7.38 -25.12
C ARG A 355 9.98 -7.96 -23.82
N VAL A 356 9.10 -8.39 -22.97
CA VAL A 356 9.40 -9.08 -21.70
C VAL A 356 8.90 -10.52 -21.79
N GLU A 357 9.79 -11.47 -21.56
CA GLU A 357 9.49 -12.91 -21.66
C GLU A 357 8.67 -13.42 -20.46
N ALA A 358 7.88 -14.45 -20.69
CA ALA A 358 7.18 -15.21 -19.64
C ALA A 358 8.11 -15.64 -18.51
N GLY A 359 7.63 -15.62 -17.27
CA GLY A 359 8.40 -15.95 -16.08
C GLY A 359 9.31 -14.83 -15.56
N THR A 360 9.32 -13.65 -16.23
CA THR A 360 10.05 -12.48 -15.74
C THR A 360 9.32 -11.84 -14.57
N GLU A 361 10.05 -11.54 -13.50
CA GLU A 361 9.55 -10.70 -12.40
C GLU A 361 9.63 -9.23 -12.79
N LEU A 362 8.53 -8.53 -12.63
CA LEU A 362 8.35 -7.11 -12.94
C LEU A 362 8.24 -6.33 -11.63
N VAL A 363 9.05 -5.30 -11.49
CA VAL A 363 9.07 -4.40 -10.32
C VAL A 363 8.70 -3.00 -10.82
N VAL A 364 7.53 -2.51 -10.45
CA VAL A 364 7.14 -1.10 -10.65
C VAL A 364 7.62 -0.31 -9.44
N GLY A 365 8.57 0.61 -9.65
CA GLY A 365 9.13 1.47 -8.62
C GLY A 365 8.21 2.66 -8.35
N ILE A 366 7.31 2.55 -7.39
CA ILE A 366 6.36 3.61 -7.03
C ILE A 366 7.11 4.83 -6.47
N SER A 367 8.03 4.62 -5.51
CA SER A 367 8.85 5.69 -4.95
C SER A 367 9.67 6.42 -6.03
N ALA A 368 10.24 5.66 -6.97
CA ALA A 368 11.01 6.23 -8.07
C ALA A 368 10.14 7.05 -9.03
N LEU A 369 8.91 6.61 -9.33
CA LEU A 369 7.92 7.39 -10.08
C LEU A 369 7.53 8.69 -9.37
N HIS A 370 7.31 8.60 -8.07
CA HIS A 370 6.84 9.71 -7.24
C HIS A 370 7.92 10.78 -6.99
N ARG A 371 9.19 10.44 -7.18
CA ARG A 371 10.35 11.33 -6.94
C ARG A 371 11.20 11.55 -8.20
N ASP A 372 10.66 11.23 -9.39
CA ASP A 372 11.36 11.43 -10.65
C ASP A 372 11.41 12.92 -11.00
N PRO A 373 12.61 13.54 -11.14
CA PRO A 373 12.73 14.96 -11.51
C PRO A 373 12.23 15.25 -12.94
N ALA A 374 12.09 14.24 -13.80
CA ALA A 374 11.46 14.41 -15.10
C ALA A 374 9.93 14.54 -15.02
N LEU A 375 9.33 14.11 -13.91
CA LEU A 375 7.88 14.11 -13.69
C LEU A 375 7.41 15.14 -12.65
N TRP A 376 8.30 15.52 -11.72
CA TRP A 376 7.99 16.38 -10.60
C TRP A 376 9.02 17.50 -10.48
N ASP A 377 8.56 18.75 -10.46
CA ASP A 377 9.43 19.87 -10.11
C ASP A 377 9.82 19.79 -8.63
N ARG A 378 11.11 20.06 -8.30
CA ARG A 378 11.66 19.96 -6.94
C ARG A 378 11.14 18.68 -6.20
N PRO A 379 11.46 17.48 -6.70
CA PRO A 379 10.79 16.23 -6.35
C PRO A 379 10.94 15.82 -4.87
N LEU A 380 11.92 16.37 -4.15
CA LEU A 380 12.19 16.04 -2.75
C LEU A 380 11.58 17.05 -1.76
N ASP A 381 11.08 18.20 -2.23
CA ASP A 381 10.44 19.19 -1.38
C ASP A 381 9.04 18.73 -0.97
N PHE A 382 8.68 18.95 0.30
CA PHE A 382 7.35 18.72 0.81
C PHE A 382 6.44 19.90 0.46
N ASP A 383 5.67 19.78 -0.61
CA ASP A 383 4.83 20.83 -1.18
C ASP A 383 3.41 20.32 -1.49
N PRO A 384 2.47 20.41 -0.53
CA PRO A 384 1.08 19.97 -0.73
C PRO A 384 0.34 20.68 -1.87
N ASP A 385 0.74 21.91 -2.22
CA ASP A 385 0.09 22.68 -3.27
C ASP A 385 0.20 22.00 -4.66
N ARG A 386 1.10 21.03 -4.84
CA ARG A 386 1.15 20.14 -6.01
C ARG A 386 -0.17 19.38 -6.25
N PHE A 387 -0.92 19.12 -5.18
CA PHE A 387 -2.19 18.38 -5.22
C PHE A 387 -3.43 19.30 -5.22
N SER A 388 -3.24 20.61 -5.27
CA SER A 388 -4.34 21.53 -5.51
C SER A 388 -4.98 21.29 -6.91
N PRO A 389 -6.29 21.54 -7.08
CA PRO A 389 -6.95 21.30 -8.36
C PRO A 389 -6.25 21.91 -9.58
N PRO A 390 -5.77 23.17 -9.57
CA PRO A 390 -5.07 23.73 -10.73
C PRO A 390 -3.72 23.05 -11.01
N ASN A 391 -2.96 22.67 -9.98
CA ASN A 391 -1.62 22.09 -10.14
C ASN A 391 -1.64 20.58 -10.45
N SER A 392 -2.77 19.90 -10.18
CA SER A 392 -2.98 18.50 -10.52
C SER A 392 -3.67 18.29 -11.86
N ALA A 393 -4.22 19.34 -12.46
CA ALA A 393 -4.89 19.28 -13.75
C ALA A 393 -3.92 18.78 -14.85
N GLY A 394 -4.35 17.75 -15.60
CA GLY A 394 -3.53 17.16 -16.68
C GLY A 394 -2.43 16.21 -16.23
N ARG A 395 -2.25 15.97 -14.94
CA ARG A 395 -1.30 14.96 -14.45
C ARG A 395 -1.70 13.57 -14.93
N ASP A 396 -0.76 12.84 -15.54
CA ASP A 396 -0.98 11.43 -15.88
C ASP A 396 -1.23 10.61 -14.60
N ARG A 397 -2.34 9.90 -14.56
CA ARG A 397 -2.72 9.07 -13.42
C ARG A 397 -1.69 7.97 -13.09
N TRP A 398 -0.86 7.58 -14.04
CA TRP A 398 0.19 6.57 -13.86
C TRP A 398 1.50 7.15 -13.32
N GLN A 399 1.59 8.47 -13.23
CA GLN A 399 2.68 9.18 -12.57
C GLN A 399 2.57 9.14 -11.05
N TYR A 400 1.35 8.98 -10.50
CA TYR A 400 1.07 8.98 -9.07
C TYR A 400 0.20 7.79 -8.68
N LEU A 401 0.79 6.81 -8.00
CA LEU A 401 0.22 5.48 -7.74
C LEU A 401 0.33 5.04 -6.28
N PRO A 402 -0.07 5.85 -5.29
CA PRO A 402 0.12 5.51 -3.87
C PRO A 402 -0.65 4.26 -3.46
N PHE A 403 -1.74 3.94 -4.15
CA PHE A 403 -2.58 2.76 -3.94
C PHE A 403 -2.41 1.70 -5.04
N GLY A 404 -1.31 1.79 -5.81
CA GLY A 404 -1.11 0.96 -6.98
C GLY A 404 -2.05 1.31 -8.14
N GLY A 405 -2.26 0.37 -9.07
CA GLY A 405 -3.10 0.61 -10.24
C GLY A 405 -3.71 -0.66 -10.82
N GLY A 406 -4.72 -0.48 -11.66
CA GLY A 406 -5.39 -1.55 -12.38
C GLY A 406 -6.28 -2.44 -11.49
N PRO A 407 -6.61 -3.66 -11.95
CA PRO A 407 -7.58 -4.52 -11.28
C PRO A 407 -7.20 -4.90 -9.83
N ARG A 408 -5.92 -4.90 -9.52
CA ARG A 408 -5.39 -5.22 -8.18
C ARG A 408 -4.93 -4.00 -7.39
N SER A 409 -5.46 -2.81 -7.70
CA SER A 409 -5.32 -1.62 -6.84
C SER A 409 -5.83 -1.88 -5.43
N CYS A 410 -5.40 -1.07 -4.48
CA CYS A 410 -5.83 -1.16 -3.09
C CYS A 410 -7.37 -1.21 -3.01
N ILE A 411 -7.90 -2.08 -2.15
CA ILE A 411 -9.34 -2.16 -1.90
C ILE A 411 -9.78 -1.11 -0.88
N GLY A 412 -8.86 -0.73 0.02
CA GLY A 412 -9.12 0.15 1.16
C GLY A 412 -8.69 1.60 0.95
N ASP A 413 -8.44 2.04 -0.29
CA ASP A 413 -7.97 3.40 -0.61
C ASP A 413 -8.87 4.50 -0.05
N HIS A 414 -10.20 4.36 -0.21
CA HIS A 414 -11.17 5.30 0.33
C HIS A 414 -11.19 5.31 1.87
N PHE A 415 -11.05 4.13 2.51
CA PHE A 415 -11.00 4.05 3.97
C PHE A 415 -9.71 4.67 4.51
N ALA A 416 -8.56 4.33 3.92
CA ALA A 416 -7.27 4.86 4.33
C ALA A 416 -7.20 6.40 4.22
N MET A 417 -7.73 6.97 3.12
CA MET A 417 -7.77 8.42 2.95
C MET A 417 -8.74 9.09 3.91
N LEU A 418 -9.92 8.51 4.15
CA LEU A 418 -10.87 9.01 5.14
C LEU A 418 -10.26 9.00 6.54
N GLU A 419 -9.68 7.86 6.93
CA GLU A 419 -9.03 7.65 8.23
C GLU A 419 -7.90 8.66 8.45
N ALA A 420 -6.96 8.74 7.53
CA ALA A 420 -5.83 9.64 7.65
C ALA A 420 -6.25 11.11 7.66
N THR A 421 -7.27 11.49 6.87
CA THR A 421 -7.75 12.89 6.79
C THR A 421 -8.40 13.32 8.11
N LEU A 422 -9.33 12.53 8.63
CA LEU A 422 -10.01 12.86 9.89
C LEU A 422 -9.04 12.83 11.07
N ALA A 423 -8.13 11.85 11.10
CA ALA A 423 -7.12 11.75 12.15
C ALA A 423 -6.16 12.94 12.12
N LEU A 424 -5.59 13.28 10.96
CA LEU A 424 -4.65 14.38 10.81
C LEU A 424 -5.30 15.71 11.17
N ALA A 425 -6.49 16.00 10.64
CA ALA A 425 -7.23 17.23 10.94
C ALA A 425 -7.57 17.34 12.44
N THR A 426 -8.01 16.25 13.06
CA THR A 426 -8.33 16.21 14.49
C THR A 426 -7.10 16.48 15.36
N ILE A 427 -5.97 15.81 15.05
CA ILE A 427 -4.72 15.98 15.78
C ILE A 427 -4.23 17.43 15.68
N ILE A 428 -4.09 17.96 14.45
CA ILE A 428 -3.50 19.29 14.21
C ILE A 428 -4.43 20.43 14.69
N ARG A 429 -5.74 20.19 14.77
CA ARG A 429 -6.67 21.14 15.41
C ARG A 429 -6.40 21.27 16.91
N GLY A 430 -6.05 20.17 17.58
CA GLY A 430 -5.88 20.14 19.04
C GLY A 430 -4.46 20.40 19.55
N VAL A 431 -3.44 20.21 18.69
CA VAL A 431 -2.02 20.34 19.07
C VAL A 431 -1.15 20.97 17.98
N GLU A 432 -0.09 21.62 18.41
CA GLU A 432 1.01 22.04 17.55
C GLU A 432 2.15 21.01 17.69
N ILE A 433 2.58 20.45 16.56
CA ILE A 433 3.66 19.46 16.52
C ILE A 433 4.96 20.14 16.14
N HIS A 434 6.03 19.86 16.89
CA HIS A 434 7.40 20.24 16.56
C HIS A 434 8.27 18.99 16.47
N SER A 435 8.66 18.62 15.25
CA SER A 435 9.50 17.45 15.03
C SER A 435 10.94 17.71 15.49
N SER A 436 11.45 16.82 16.34
CA SER A 436 12.86 16.85 16.78
C SER A 436 13.73 15.83 16.07
N THR A 437 13.15 14.86 15.36
CA THR A 437 13.85 13.91 14.50
C THR A 437 14.08 14.56 13.14
N ALA A 438 15.34 14.82 12.76
CA ALA A 438 15.70 15.57 11.57
C ALA A 438 15.32 14.88 10.26
N GLU A 439 15.53 13.56 10.19
CA GLU A 439 15.20 12.73 9.03
C GLU A 439 14.16 11.68 9.42
N PHE A 440 13.22 11.40 8.54
CA PHE A 440 12.25 10.32 8.79
C PHE A 440 12.94 8.97 8.69
N PRO A 441 13.02 8.19 9.80
CA PRO A 441 13.74 6.93 9.83
C PRO A 441 12.89 5.84 9.17
N VAL A 442 13.14 5.55 7.89
CA VAL A 442 12.36 4.58 7.13
C VAL A 442 13.18 3.38 6.72
N SER A 443 12.70 2.19 7.04
CA SER A 443 13.09 0.93 6.44
C SER A 443 11.95 0.36 5.59
N THR A 444 12.27 -0.53 4.68
CA THR A 444 11.29 -1.12 3.75
C THR A 444 11.47 -2.63 3.64
N PRO A 445 11.21 -3.38 4.71
CA PRO A 445 11.26 -4.83 4.60
C PRO A 445 10.27 -5.36 3.56
N PHE A 446 9.05 -4.86 3.57
CA PHE A 446 8.00 -5.12 2.58
C PHE A 446 7.17 -3.85 2.32
N THR A 447 6.67 -3.23 3.38
CA THR A 447 6.09 -1.90 3.44
C THR A 447 7.09 -0.93 4.04
N ALA A 448 6.97 0.36 3.76
CA ALA A 448 7.73 1.39 4.46
C ALA A 448 7.24 1.47 5.91
N VAL A 449 8.15 1.36 6.85
CA VAL A 449 7.91 1.44 8.30
C VAL A 449 9.02 2.25 8.97
N ALA A 450 8.71 2.89 10.08
CA ALA A 450 9.75 3.49 10.90
C ALA A 450 10.64 2.40 11.52
N ASP A 451 11.97 2.57 11.43
CA ASP A 451 12.96 1.67 12.02
C ASP A 451 13.59 2.23 13.31
N ALA A 452 13.20 3.46 13.67
CA ALA A 452 13.54 4.12 14.93
C ALA A 452 12.39 5.04 15.35
N PRO A 453 12.31 5.43 16.64
CA PRO A 453 11.30 6.37 17.12
C PRO A 453 11.36 7.73 16.40
N ILE A 454 10.20 8.30 16.09
CA ILE A 454 10.05 9.60 15.44
C ILE A 454 9.61 10.61 16.50
N TRP A 455 10.58 11.23 17.14
CA TRP A 455 10.33 12.13 18.26
C TRP A 455 9.79 13.48 17.82
N ALA A 456 8.75 13.95 18.52
CA ALA A 456 8.20 15.28 18.38
C ALA A 456 7.75 15.81 19.74
N ILE A 457 7.62 17.13 19.85
CA ILE A 457 6.96 17.81 20.98
C ILE A 457 5.55 18.21 20.53
N ALA A 458 4.55 17.88 21.34
CA ALA A 458 3.15 18.24 21.13
C ALA A 458 2.73 19.30 22.15
N ASN A 459 2.44 20.50 21.67
CA ASN A 459 1.92 21.60 22.50
C ASN A 459 0.41 21.72 22.29
N LYS A 460 -0.37 21.81 23.37
CA LYS A 460 -1.82 22.02 23.26
C LYS A 460 -2.11 23.39 22.65
N VAL A 461 -3.05 23.41 21.72
CA VAL A 461 -3.58 24.66 21.18
C VAL A 461 -4.72 25.12 22.07
N ALA A 462 -4.71 26.40 22.48
CA ALA A 462 -5.82 26.95 23.22
C ALA A 462 -7.12 26.85 22.43
N PRO A 463 -8.24 26.48 23.05
CA PRO A 463 -9.55 26.32 22.39
C PRO A 463 -10.08 27.60 21.74
#